data_18f8073949359ccad1ea08d30c828cbd
#
_entry.id   18f8073949359ccad1ea08d30c828cbd
#
_cell.length_a   1.000
_cell.length_b   1.000
_cell.length_c   1.000
_cell.angle_alpha   90.00
_cell.angle_beta   90.00
_cell.angle_gamma   90.00
#
_symmetry.space_group_name_H-M   'P 1'
#
loop_
_entity.id
_entity.type
_entity.pdbx_description
1 polymer ?
#
loop_
_entity_poly.entity_id
_entity_poly.type
_entity_poly.pdbx_seq_one_letter_code
_entity_poly.pdbx_strand_id
1 'polypeptide(L)'
;TVTKGEVLCTVESETIRDQIESARLNLQSAQLSASTASGAVDDYNIKSPIAGTVIEKNFKAGDKVDGASSGTLAVIYDLSYLELEMAVDELDIGKVEVGQEVRITADALEGQTFSGVVDKVSINGTTANGATSYPVTIIIEDYGDLRPGMNVSAQIIGEVVPNALCIPVDAVERGNTVTVPGPGALSEDGLSVVDVTKLETKEVTLGRNDDEYIEVTDGLEEGDVVLISNQASSLMDMMMGG
;
A
#
# COMPACT_ATOMS: atom_id res chain seq x y z
N THR A 1 -29.93 -35.64 -75.85
CA THR A 1 -29.71 -34.24 -76.20
C THR A 1 -29.01 -33.57 -75.01
N VAL A 2 -27.88 -32.91 -75.26
CA VAL A 2 -27.10 -32.19 -74.32
C VAL A 2 -27.12 -30.72 -74.74
N THR A 3 -27.05 -29.83 -73.77
CA THR A 3 -27.00 -28.40 -74.01
C THR A 3 -25.57 -27.86 -73.98
N LYS A 4 -25.31 -26.75 -74.66
CA LYS A 4 -23.98 -26.13 -74.68
C LYS A 4 -23.55 -25.69 -73.31
N GLY A 5 -22.43 -26.25 -72.76
CA GLY A 5 -21.89 -25.98 -71.44
C GLY A 5 -22.26 -27.01 -70.38
N GLU A 6 -23.05 -28.04 -70.72
CA GLU A 6 -23.41 -29.11 -69.80
C GLU A 6 -22.20 -29.99 -69.49
N VAL A 7 -21.99 -30.33 -68.23
CA VAL A 7 -20.87 -31.18 -67.77
C VAL A 7 -21.18 -32.64 -68.10
N LEU A 8 -20.40 -33.22 -68.97
CA LEU A 8 -20.58 -34.60 -69.41
C LEU A 8 -19.88 -35.63 -68.51
N CYS A 9 -18.74 -35.29 -67.99
CA CYS A 9 -18.01 -36.11 -67.03
C CYS A 9 -17.04 -35.26 -66.23
N THR A 10 -16.71 -35.69 -65.02
CA THR A 10 -15.68 -35.10 -64.18
C THR A 10 -14.52 -36.07 -64.11
N VAL A 11 -13.32 -35.61 -64.46
CA VAL A 11 -12.10 -36.43 -64.38
C VAL A 11 -11.35 -36.04 -63.14
N GLU A 12 -11.11 -36.95 -62.23
CA GLU A 12 -10.28 -36.78 -61.06
C GLU A 12 -8.83 -37.10 -61.39
N SER A 13 -7.92 -36.23 -61.02
CA SER A 13 -6.46 -36.41 -61.12
C SER A 13 -5.81 -36.10 -59.79
N GLU A 14 -5.20 -37.09 -59.16
CA GLU A 14 -4.40 -36.90 -57.91
C GLU A 14 -3.28 -35.90 -58.13
N THR A 15 -2.58 -35.96 -59.25
CA THR A 15 -1.50 -35.02 -59.57
C THR A 15 -1.96 -33.58 -59.62
N ILE A 16 -3.16 -33.27 -60.10
CA ILE A 16 -3.73 -31.92 -60.12
C ILE A 16 -4.11 -31.51 -58.71
N ARG A 17 -4.64 -32.41 -57.88
CA ARG A 17 -4.93 -32.12 -56.46
C ARG A 17 -3.67 -31.76 -55.69
N ASP A 18 -2.60 -32.57 -55.84
CA ASP A 18 -1.31 -32.34 -55.21
C ASP A 18 -0.67 -31.02 -55.67
N GLN A 19 -0.81 -30.67 -56.94
CA GLN A 19 -0.33 -29.36 -57.44
C GLN A 19 -1.12 -28.22 -56.86
N ILE A 20 -2.45 -28.34 -56.74
CA ILE A 20 -3.28 -27.30 -56.09
C ILE A 20 -2.93 -27.16 -54.61
N GLU A 21 -2.75 -28.25 -53.87
CA GLU A 21 -2.35 -28.28 -52.48
C GLU A 21 -0.98 -27.64 -52.31
N SER A 22 -0.01 -28.01 -53.09
CA SER A 22 1.33 -27.39 -53.08
C SER A 22 1.29 -25.90 -53.39
N ALA A 23 0.47 -25.47 -54.36
CA ALA A 23 0.29 -24.07 -54.71
C ALA A 23 -0.37 -23.27 -53.51
N ARG A 24 -1.34 -23.88 -52.84
CA ARG A 24 -1.97 -23.29 -51.64
C ARG A 24 -0.98 -23.12 -50.51
N LEU A 25 -0.17 -24.14 -50.20
CA LEU A 25 0.87 -24.08 -49.19
C LEU A 25 1.93 -23.00 -49.50
N ASN A 26 2.34 -22.91 -50.77
CA ASN A 26 3.27 -21.88 -51.22
C ASN A 26 2.68 -20.46 -51.05
N LEU A 27 1.38 -20.28 -51.39
CA LEU A 27 0.69 -19.01 -51.20
C LEU A 27 0.61 -18.63 -49.71
N GLN A 28 0.25 -19.59 -48.87
CA GLN A 28 0.17 -19.38 -47.42
C GLN A 28 1.53 -19.01 -46.81
N SER A 29 2.61 -19.70 -47.27
CA SER A 29 3.98 -19.37 -46.85
C SER A 29 4.38 -17.95 -47.28
N ALA A 30 4.06 -17.56 -48.52
CA ALA A 30 4.34 -16.22 -49.03
C ALA A 30 3.55 -15.14 -48.26
N GLN A 31 2.28 -15.39 -47.95
CA GLN A 31 1.45 -14.50 -47.14
C GLN A 31 2.00 -14.34 -45.73
N LEU A 32 2.42 -15.43 -45.08
CA LEU A 32 3.05 -15.39 -43.76
C LEU A 32 4.34 -14.56 -43.78
N SER A 33 5.19 -14.78 -44.81
CA SER A 33 6.44 -14.02 -44.96
C SER A 33 6.18 -12.52 -45.18
N ALA A 34 5.17 -12.18 -45.97
CA ALA A 34 4.77 -10.78 -46.19
C ALA A 34 4.23 -10.15 -44.93
N SER A 35 3.41 -10.89 -44.14
CA SER A 35 2.90 -10.43 -42.85
C SER A 35 4.03 -10.18 -41.83
N THR A 36 5.01 -11.11 -41.77
CA THR A 36 6.18 -10.97 -40.90
C THR A 36 7.02 -9.74 -41.28
N ALA A 37 7.25 -9.52 -42.58
CA ALA A 37 7.99 -8.37 -43.08
C ALA A 37 7.25 -7.04 -42.79
N SER A 38 5.91 -7.06 -42.93
CA SER A 38 5.09 -5.88 -42.57
C SER A 38 5.16 -5.57 -41.06
N GLY A 39 5.05 -6.60 -40.22
CA GLY A 39 5.19 -6.46 -38.77
C GLY A 39 6.55 -5.86 -38.37
N ALA A 40 7.62 -6.35 -39.03
CA ALA A 40 8.96 -5.79 -38.79
C ALA A 40 9.08 -4.29 -39.13
N VAL A 41 8.34 -3.79 -40.11
CA VAL A 41 8.28 -2.34 -40.40
C VAL A 41 7.51 -1.58 -39.32
N ASP A 42 6.45 -2.15 -38.78
CA ASP A 42 5.67 -1.54 -37.70
C ASP A 42 6.48 -1.39 -36.40
N ASP A 43 7.41 -2.31 -36.13
CA ASP A 43 8.32 -2.28 -34.98
C ASP A 43 9.25 -1.04 -34.97
N TYR A 44 9.46 -0.39 -36.12
CA TYR A 44 10.19 0.88 -36.17
C TYR A 44 9.35 2.09 -35.71
N ASN A 45 8.06 1.94 -35.57
CA ASN A 45 7.15 2.94 -35.05
C ASN A 45 6.80 2.65 -33.59
N ILE A 46 7.73 2.94 -32.68
CA ILE A 46 7.57 2.67 -31.26
C ILE A 46 6.49 3.61 -30.69
N LYS A 47 5.42 3.01 -30.17
CA LYS A 47 4.29 3.71 -29.54
C LYS A 47 4.25 3.40 -28.06
N SER A 48 3.76 4.35 -27.28
CA SER A 48 3.48 4.10 -25.87
C SER A 48 2.36 3.06 -25.71
N PRO A 49 2.55 2.00 -24.91
CA PRO A 49 1.51 1.03 -24.61
C PRO A 49 0.46 1.54 -23.63
N ILE A 50 0.78 2.62 -22.89
CA ILE A 50 -0.08 3.23 -21.86
C ILE A 50 -0.20 4.74 -22.09
N ALA A 51 -1.29 5.34 -21.58
CA ALA A 51 -1.36 6.77 -21.38
C ALA A 51 -0.51 7.15 -20.15
N GLY A 52 0.17 8.28 -20.20
CA GLY A 52 1.00 8.69 -19.05
C GLY A 52 1.98 9.79 -19.37
N THR A 53 2.85 10.07 -18.41
CA THR A 53 3.89 11.10 -18.50
C THR A 53 5.26 10.45 -18.75
N VAL A 54 6.00 10.98 -19.73
CA VAL A 54 7.38 10.55 -19.99
C VAL A 54 8.28 11.11 -18.88
N ILE A 55 8.77 10.21 -18.04
CA ILE A 55 9.64 10.54 -16.90
C ILE A 55 11.10 10.59 -17.33
N GLU A 56 11.48 9.66 -18.21
CA GLU A 56 12.86 9.53 -18.66
C GLU A 56 12.90 9.34 -20.17
N LYS A 57 13.83 9.99 -20.83
CA LYS A 57 14.09 9.87 -22.26
C LYS A 57 15.59 9.76 -22.50
N ASN A 58 16.04 8.57 -22.91
CA ASN A 58 17.46 8.25 -23.00
C ASN A 58 18.07 8.52 -24.39
N PHE A 59 17.25 8.76 -25.42
CA PHE A 59 17.70 8.95 -26.79
C PHE A 59 17.24 10.29 -27.37
N LYS A 60 18.07 10.87 -28.20
CA LYS A 60 17.80 12.09 -28.96
C LYS A 60 17.61 11.78 -30.44
N ALA A 61 17.01 12.70 -31.17
CA ALA A 61 16.89 12.56 -32.61
C ALA A 61 18.30 12.48 -33.24
N GLY A 62 18.54 11.45 -34.05
CA GLY A 62 19.83 11.15 -34.68
C GLY A 62 20.64 10.08 -33.95
N ASP A 63 20.28 9.70 -32.74
CA ASP A 63 20.95 8.61 -32.04
C ASP A 63 20.62 7.25 -32.70
N LYS A 64 21.63 6.39 -32.73
CA LYS A 64 21.47 5.03 -33.24
C LYS A 64 20.93 4.14 -32.15
N VAL A 65 19.85 3.41 -32.45
CA VAL A 65 19.24 2.42 -31.58
C VAL A 65 19.50 1.03 -32.12
N ASP A 66 20.25 0.23 -31.39
CA ASP A 66 20.63 -1.13 -31.77
C ASP A 66 19.84 -2.19 -30.96
N GLY A 67 18.51 -2.16 -31.04
CA GLY A 67 17.62 -3.15 -30.41
C GLY A 67 17.89 -3.34 -28.91
N ALA A 68 18.00 -4.59 -28.47
CA ALA A 68 18.18 -4.94 -27.06
C ALA A 68 19.48 -4.39 -26.42
N SER A 69 20.49 -4.07 -27.22
CA SER A 69 21.77 -3.53 -26.72
C SER A 69 21.69 -2.06 -26.30
N SER A 70 20.67 -1.33 -26.74
CA SER A 70 20.52 0.09 -26.48
C SER A 70 19.86 0.41 -25.13
N GLY A 71 19.30 -0.59 -24.44
CA GLY A 71 18.63 -0.40 -23.16
C GLY A 71 17.24 0.26 -23.28
N THR A 72 16.82 0.94 -22.22
CA THR A 72 15.50 1.58 -22.13
C THR A 72 15.44 2.86 -22.97
N LEU A 73 14.50 2.97 -23.89
CA LEU A 73 14.32 4.14 -24.74
C LEU A 73 13.68 5.31 -23.98
N ALA A 74 12.61 5.03 -23.28
CA ALA A 74 11.89 5.99 -22.45
C ALA A 74 11.17 5.25 -21.33
N VAL A 75 10.93 5.94 -20.22
CA VAL A 75 10.11 5.47 -19.11
C VAL A 75 8.86 6.33 -19.06
N ILE A 76 7.71 5.69 -19.03
CA ILE A 76 6.40 6.34 -18.98
C ILE A 76 5.69 5.86 -17.73
N TYR A 77 5.24 6.81 -16.90
CA TYR A 77 4.45 6.52 -15.72
C TYR A 77 3.01 6.95 -15.93
N ASP A 78 2.09 6.10 -15.52
CA ASP A 78 0.73 6.50 -15.23
C ASP A 78 0.72 7.15 -13.84
N LEU A 79 0.42 8.43 -13.81
CA LEU A 79 0.38 9.23 -12.58
C LEU A 79 -1.07 9.53 -12.17
N SER A 80 -2.03 8.69 -12.54
CA SER A 80 -3.43 8.84 -12.12
C SER A 80 -3.57 8.62 -10.61
N TYR A 81 -2.72 7.78 -10.05
CA TYR A 81 -2.62 7.48 -8.62
C TYR A 81 -1.19 7.00 -8.31
N LEU A 82 -0.84 6.98 -7.04
CA LEU A 82 0.39 6.34 -6.57
C LEU A 82 0.06 5.05 -5.84
N GLU A 83 0.92 4.06 -6.01
CA GLU A 83 0.87 2.81 -5.26
C GLU A 83 1.98 2.79 -4.21
N LEU A 84 1.62 2.40 -2.99
CA LEU A 84 2.53 2.11 -1.91
C LEU A 84 2.41 0.63 -1.55
N GLU A 85 3.52 -0.09 -1.57
CA GLU A 85 3.59 -1.45 -1.02
C GLU A 85 4.22 -1.40 0.36
N MET A 86 3.51 -1.93 1.36
CA MET A 86 4.03 -2.09 2.71
C MET A 86 3.99 -3.55 3.12
N ALA A 87 4.96 -3.95 3.94
CA ALA A 87 5.02 -5.30 4.51
C ALA A 87 4.37 -5.27 5.90
N VAL A 88 3.30 -6.05 6.07
CA VAL A 88 2.59 -6.21 7.35
C VAL A 88 2.98 -7.54 7.97
N ASP A 89 3.24 -7.54 9.27
CA ASP A 89 3.61 -8.75 10.03
C ASP A 89 2.47 -9.79 10.07
N GLU A 90 2.83 -11.07 10.19
CA GLU A 90 1.89 -12.19 10.29
C GLU A 90 0.90 -12.04 11.45
N LEU A 91 1.31 -11.41 12.56
CA LEU A 91 0.44 -11.22 13.73
C LEU A 91 -0.64 -10.16 13.50
N ASP A 92 -0.41 -9.22 12.57
CA ASP A 92 -1.32 -8.11 12.33
C ASP A 92 -2.10 -8.22 11.04
N ILE A 93 -1.64 -9.05 10.08
CA ILE A 93 -2.30 -9.18 8.77
C ILE A 93 -3.78 -9.62 8.87
N GLY A 94 -4.13 -10.38 9.90
CA GLY A 94 -5.50 -10.80 10.14
C GLY A 94 -6.48 -9.66 10.51
N LYS A 95 -5.95 -8.47 10.80
CA LYS A 95 -6.73 -7.26 11.12
C LYS A 95 -6.85 -6.31 9.92
N VAL A 96 -6.12 -6.60 8.83
CA VAL A 96 -6.06 -5.74 7.64
C VAL A 96 -7.06 -6.23 6.61
N GLU A 97 -7.95 -5.33 6.19
CA GLU A 97 -8.98 -5.59 5.20
C GLU A 97 -8.88 -4.60 4.04
N VAL A 98 -9.28 -5.05 2.85
CA VAL A 98 -9.40 -4.20 1.66
C VAL A 98 -10.44 -3.12 1.93
N GLY A 99 -10.10 -1.87 1.57
CA GLY A 99 -10.95 -0.70 1.78
C GLY A 99 -10.66 0.08 3.07
N GLN A 100 -9.78 -0.39 3.94
CA GLN A 100 -9.35 0.37 5.11
C GLN A 100 -8.59 1.64 4.71
N GLU A 101 -8.84 2.71 5.45
CA GLU A 101 -8.11 3.97 5.31
C GLU A 101 -6.69 3.85 5.84
N VAL A 102 -5.76 4.48 5.14
CA VAL A 102 -4.34 4.51 5.51
C VAL A 102 -3.88 5.95 5.59
N ARG A 103 -3.31 6.32 6.73
CA ARG A 103 -2.64 7.61 6.92
C ARG A 103 -1.19 7.48 6.49
N ILE A 104 -0.74 8.39 5.63
CA ILE A 104 0.60 8.35 5.03
C ILE A 104 1.29 9.68 5.32
N THR A 105 2.52 9.60 5.79
CA THR A 105 3.41 10.74 5.99
C THR A 105 4.71 10.51 5.25
N ALA A 106 5.31 11.56 4.71
CA ALA A 106 6.57 11.49 4.00
C ALA A 106 7.61 12.35 4.72
N ASP A 107 8.80 11.80 4.94
CA ASP A 107 9.90 12.51 5.62
C ASP A 107 10.32 13.78 4.87
N ALA A 108 10.19 13.77 3.54
CA ALA A 108 10.52 14.90 2.68
C ALA A 108 9.46 16.03 2.68
N LEU A 109 8.27 15.78 3.23
CA LEU A 109 7.11 16.69 3.23
C LEU A 109 6.59 16.87 4.66
N GLU A 110 7.43 17.46 5.51
CA GLU A 110 7.12 17.66 6.94
C GLU A 110 5.77 18.35 7.15
N GLY A 111 4.95 17.80 8.04
CA GLY A 111 3.63 18.33 8.39
C GLY A 111 2.52 18.08 7.37
N GLN A 112 2.80 17.37 6.27
CA GLN A 112 1.78 16.94 5.33
C GLN A 112 1.37 15.49 5.61
N THR A 113 0.07 15.25 5.60
CA THR A 113 -0.52 13.92 5.74
C THR A 113 -1.35 13.62 4.49
N PHE A 114 -1.16 12.44 3.96
CA PHE A 114 -1.90 11.95 2.79
C PHE A 114 -2.80 10.80 3.21
N SER A 115 -3.91 10.64 2.52
CA SER A 115 -4.84 9.54 2.73
C SER A 115 -4.70 8.54 1.60
N GLY A 116 -4.64 7.27 1.95
CA GLY A 116 -4.67 6.14 1.03
C GLY A 116 -5.71 5.12 1.43
N VAL A 117 -5.93 4.14 0.58
CA VAL A 117 -6.87 3.04 0.83
C VAL A 117 -6.19 1.72 0.52
N VAL A 118 -6.39 0.73 1.37
CA VAL A 118 -5.92 -0.64 1.12
C VAL A 118 -6.66 -1.21 -0.09
N ASP A 119 -5.95 -1.43 -1.18
CA ASP A 119 -6.48 -2.01 -2.42
C ASP A 119 -6.38 -3.52 -2.41
N LYS A 120 -5.24 -4.04 -1.97
CA LYS A 120 -4.96 -5.47 -2.03
C LYS A 120 -4.15 -5.93 -0.83
N VAL A 121 -4.57 -7.07 -0.28
CA VAL A 121 -3.83 -7.83 0.74
C VAL A 121 -3.33 -9.13 0.09
N SER A 122 -2.02 -9.34 0.07
CA SER A 122 -1.45 -10.57 -0.50
C SER A 122 -1.71 -11.76 0.41
N ILE A 123 -2.12 -12.87 -0.19
CA ILE A 123 -2.21 -14.17 0.51
C ILE A 123 -0.87 -14.90 0.61
N ASN A 124 0.13 -14.44 -0.17
CA ASN A 124 1.47 -15.00 -0.15
C ASN A 124 2.37 -14.19 0.77
N GLY A 125 2.74 -14.76 1.91
CA GLY A 125 3.75 -14.19 2.80
C GLY A 125 5.17 -14.41 2.28
N THR A 126 6.05 -13.51 2.65
CA THR A 126 7.50 -13.60 2.40
C THR A 126 8.21 -13.73 3.74
N THR A 127 9.01 -14.78 3.90
CA THR A 127 9.80 -14.99 5.12
C THR A 127 11.23 -14.51 4.90
N ALA A 128 11.66 -13.56 5.71
CA ALA A 128 13.02 -13.05 5.73
C ALA A 128 13.52 -12.96 7.18
N ASN A 129 14.75 -13.43 7.44
CA ASN A 129 15.38 -13.38 8.77
C ASN A 129 14.53 -14.00 9.91
N GLY A 130 13.65 -14.97 9.59
CA GLY A 130 12.81 -15.66 10.57
C GLY A 130 11.49 -14.94 10.90
N ALA A 131 11.19 -13.82 10.26
CA ALA A 131 9.90 -13.13 10.33
C ALA A 131 9.15 -13.29 9.02
N THR A 132 7.84 -13.52 9.10
CA THR A 132 6.93 -13.61 7.94
C THR A 132 6.13 -12.31 7.82
N SER A 133 6.16 -11.72 6.64
CA SER A 133 5.37 -10.53 6.32
C SER A 133 4.56 -10.72 5.06
N TYR A 134 3.47 -10.00 4.95
CA TYR A 134 2.54 -10.03 3.82
C TYR A 134 2.53 -8.68 3.13
N PRO A 135 2.77 -8.64 1.81
CA PRO A 135 2.66 -7.40 1.05
C PRO A 135 1.21 -6.90 1.02
N VAL A 136 1.03 -5.64 1.36
CA VAL A 136 -0.24 -4.91 1.27
C VAL A 136 -0.05 -3.75 0.31
N THR A 137 -0.90 -3.67 -0.71
CA THR A 137 -0.89 -2.58 -1.69
C THR A 137 -1.91 -1.52 -1.28
N ILE A 138 -1.47 -0.27 -1.24
CA ILE A 138 -2.25 0.90 -0.87
C ILE A 138 -2.28 1.84 -2.06
N ILE A 139 -3.47 2.33 -2.44
CA ILE A 139 -3.66 3.34 -3.48
C ILE A 139 -3.82 4.71 -2.83
N ILE A 140 -3.13 5.70 -3.41
CA ILE A 140 -3.16 7.10 -3.02
C ILE A 140 -3.63 7.89 -4.25
N GLU A 141 -4.89 8.32 -4.25
CA GLU A 141 -5.48 9.08 -5.37
C GLU A 141 -5.09 10.56 -5.30
N ASP A 142 -5.18 11.16 -4.12
CA ASP A 142 -4.77 12.54 -3.87
C ASP A 142 -3.37 12.57 -3.22
N TYR A 143 -2.36 12.46 -4.07
CA TYR A 143 -0.97 12.37 -3.62
C TYR A 143 -0.25 13.73 -3.58
N GLY A 144 -0.87 14.84 -4.03
CA GLY A 144 -0.30 16.18 -3.96
C GLY A 144 1.15 16.27 -4.45
N ASP A 145 2.06 16.62 -3.55
CA ASP A 145 3.50 16.74 -3.83
C ASP A 145 4.30 15.43 -3.65
N LEU A 146 3.66 14.33 -3.28
CA LEU A 146 4.31 13.01 -3.23
C LEU A 146 4.83 12.60 -4.61
N ARG A 147 5.99 11.97 -4.63
CA ARG A 147 6.61 11.48 -5.87
C ARG A 147 7.04 10.03 -5.73
N PRO A 148 6.99 9.27 -6.82
CA PRO A 148 7.54 7.92 -6.84
C PRO A 148 9.00 7.89 -6.35
N GLY A 149 9.31 6.94 -5.46
CA GLY A 149 10.65 6.79 -4.87
C GLY A 149 10.89 7.58 -3.58
N MET A 150 9.92 8.34 -3.07
CA MET A 150 10.00 8.93 -1.73
C MET A 150 9.82 7.87 -0.65
N ASN A 151 10.56 8.04 0.46
CA ASN A 151 10.32 7.25 1.66
C ASN A 151 9.10 7.80 2.40
N VAL A 152 8.20 6.91 2.76
CA VAL A 152 6.96 7.24 3.45
C VAL A 152 6.75 6.30 4.64
N SER A 153 6.08 6.81 5.66
CA SER A 153 5.53 6.01 6.75
C SER A 153 4.02 5.90 6.55
N ALA A 154 3.49 4.69 6.65
CA ALA A 154 2.07 4.42 6.47
C ALA A 154 1.49 3.74 7.70
N GLN A 155 0.32 4.18 8.12
CA GLN A 155 -0.41 3.67 9.26
C GLN A 155 -1.82 3.27 8.81
N ILE A 156 -2.11 1.99 8.81
CA ILE A 156 -3.44 1.47 8.47
C ILE A 156 -4.35 1.77 9.66
N ILE A 157 -5.45 2.47 9.40
CA ILE A 157 -6.44 2.81 10.42
C ILE A 157 -7.33 1.59 10.61
N GLY A 158 -7.29 1.02 11.80
CA GLY A 158 -8.14 -0.07 12.21
C GLY A 158 -9.56 0.40 12.53
N GLU A 159 -10.17 -0.21 13.53
CA GLU A 159 -11.49 0.19 13.96
C GLU A 159 -11.44 1.51 14.74
N VAL A 160 -12.24 2.49 14.31
CA VAL A 160 -12.36 3.78 14.99
C VAL A 160 -13.52 3.71 15.98
N VAL A 161 -13.22 3.99 17.26
CA VAL A 161 -14.24 4.13 18.29
C VAL A 161 -14.50 5.63 18.49
N PRO A 162 -15.62 6.16 17.99
CA PRO A 162 -15.90 7.60 18.13
C PRO A 162 -16.25 7.93 19.60
N ASN A 163 -15.73 9.07 20.08
CA ASN A 163 -15.97 9.58 21.43
C ASN A 163 -15.49 8.64 22.56
N ALA A 164 -14.48 7.83 22.33
CA ALA A 164 -13.86 7.03 23.38
C ALA A 164 -13.18 7.93 24.40
N LEU A 165 -13.40 7.64 25.70
CA LEU A 165 -12.59 8.22 26.77
C LEU A 165 -11.26 7.49 26.79
N CYS A 166 -10.18 8.18 26.49
CA CYS A 166 -8.84 7.61 26.39
C CYS A 166 -7.88 8.22 27.39
N ILE A 167 -6.98 7.39 27.91
CA ILE A 167 -5.87 7.82 28.75
C ILE A 167 -4.56 7.29 28.13
N PRO A 168 -3.40 7.93 28.37
CA PRO A 168 -2.11 7.39 27.98
C PRO A 168 -1.88 5.99 28.57
N VAL A 169 -1.35 5.06 27.80
CA VAL A 169 -1.04 3.70 28.26
C VAL A 169 -0.15 3.70 29.50
N ASP A 170 0.78 4.66 29.58
CA ASP A 170 1.69 4.84 30.72
C ASP A 170 1.01 5.26 32.03
N ALA A 171 -0.25 5.69 31.98
CA ALA A 171 -1.03 6.01 33.17
C ALA A 171 -1.69 4.77 33.81
N VAL A 172 -1.71 3.64 33.10
CA VAL A 172 -2.32 2.40 33.58
C VAL A 172 -1.31 1.61 34.43
N GLU A 173 -1.68 1.32 35.65
CA GLU A 173 -0.87 0.52 36.58
C GLU A 173 -1.30 -0.95 36.57
N ARG A 174 -0.52 -1.81 37.25
CA ARG A 174 -0.79 -3.25 37.32
C ARG A 174 -2.13 -3.50 38.02
N GLY A 175 -2.99 -4.29 37.37
CA GLY A 175 -4.31 -4.64 37.88
C GLY A 175 -5.43 -3.77 37.36
N ASN A 176 -5.22 -3.09 36.20
CA ASN A 176 -6.18 -2.18 35.56
C ASN A 176 -6.60 -1.04 36.52
N THR A 177 -5.62 -0.42 37.12
CA THR A 177 -5.83 0.71 38.02
C THR A 177 -5.13 1.95 37.48
N VAL A 178 -5.62 3.11 37.86
CA VAL A 178 -5.02 4.42 37.59
C VAL A 178 -4.92 5.23 38.86
N THR A 179 -3.89 6.04 38.95
CA THR A 179 -3.75 6.97 40.09
C THR A 179 -4.35 8.32 39.73
N VAL A 180 -5.33 8.78 40.54
CA VAL A 180 -6.00 10.05 40.40
C VAL A 180 -5.70 10.94 41.62
N PRO A 181 -5.58 12.26 41.46
CA PRO A 181 -5.37 13.18 42.58
C PRO A 181 -6.68 13.39 43.33
N GLY A 182 -6.67 13.15 44.65
CA GLY A 182 -7.75 13.53 45.53
C GLY A 182 -7.75 15.05 45.85
N PRO A 183 -8.76 15.57 46.58
CA PRO A 183 -8.91 16.98 46.85
C PRO A 183 -7.69 17.58 47.55
N GLY A 184 -7.03 18.55 46.90
CA GLY A 184 -5.82 19.23 47.40
C GLY A 184 -4.52 18.44 47.28
N ALA A 185 -4.48 17.44 46.41
CA ALA A 185 -3.27 16.71 46.03
C ALA A 185 -2.45 17.46 44.98
N LEU A 186 -3.09 18.29 44.16
CA LEU A 186 -2.44 19.11 43.13
C LEU A 186 -2.18 20.54 43.63
N SER A 187 -1.18 21.16 43.01
CA SER A 187 -0.91 22.61 43.13
C SER A 187 -2.06 23.45 42.58
N GLU A 188 -2.11 24.76 42.90
CA GLU A 188 -3.15 25.67 42.39
C GLU A 188 -3.21 25.75 40.86
N ASP A 189 -2.09 25.51 40.18
CA ASP A 189 -1.99 25.45 38.73
C ASP A 189 -2.37 24.08 38.12
N GLY A 190 -2.60 23.06 38.97
CA GLY A 190 -2.99 21.71 38.56
C GLY A 190 -1.89 20.88 37.88
N LEU A 191 -0.65 21.41 37.79
CA LEU A 191 0.43 20.81 37.01
C LEU A 191 1.40 19.94 37.83
N SER A 192 1.36 20.04 39.18
CA SER A 192 2.26 19.28 40.04
C SER A 192 1.55 18.71 41.25
N VAL A 193 2.00 17.54 41.69
CA VAL A 193 1.52 16.90 42.92
C VAL A 193 2.22 17.51 44.11
N VAL A 194 1.46 18.07 45.02
CA VAL A 194 1.97 18.69 46.25
C VAL A 194 1.80 17.81 47.48
N ASP A 195 0.86 16.89 47.46
CA ASP A 195 0.59 15.97 48.57
C ASP A 195 0.30 14.56 48.05
N VAL A 196 1.33 13.71 48.05
CA VAL A 196 1.23 12.29 47.58
C VAL A 196 0.35 11.41 48.47
N THR A 197 0.07 11.84 49.71
CA THR A 197 -0.80 11.07 50.63
C THR A 197 -2.28 11.18 50.29
N LYS A 198 -2.62 12.11 49.41
CA LYS A 198 -3.99 12.31 48.89
C LYS A 198 -4.21 11.75 47.49
N LEU A 199 -3.30 10.93 47.02
CA LEU A 199 -3.49 10.20 45.77
C LEU A 199 -4.40 8.99 46.03
N GLU A 200 -5.33 8.81 45.14
CA GLU A 200 -6.30 7.69 45.17
C GLU A 200 -6.08 6.77 43.99
N THR A 201 -6.17 5.48 44.24
CA THR A 201 -6.13 4.47 43.17
C THR A 201 -7.56 4.09 42.79
N LYS A 202 -7.94 4.26 41.54
CA LYS A 202 -9.23 3.84 40.98
C LYS A 202 -9.05 2.64 40.10
N GLU A 203 -9.95 1.64 40.23
CA GLU A 203 -10.08 0.56 39.28
C GLU A 203 -10.78 1.06 38.01
N VAL A 204 -10.27 0.68 36.86
CA VAL A 204 -10.83 1.05 35.56
C VAL A 204 -11.09 -0.18 34.71
N THR A 205 -12.12 -0.12 33.89
CA THR A 205 -12.35 -1.12 32.84
C THR A 205 -11.78 -0.59 31.56
N LEU A 206 -10.81 -1.33 31.04
CA LEU A 206 -10.09 -0.97 29.81
C LEU A 206 -10.77 -1.56 28.60
N GLY A 207 -10.82 -0.79 27.52
CA GLY A 207 -11.31 -1.19 26.22
C GLY A 207 -10.17 -1.45 25.24
N ARG A 208 -10.26 -0.86 24.07
CA ARG A 208 -9.25 -0.96 23.01
C ARG A 208 -8.06 -0.07 23.30
N ASN A 209 -6.92 -0.42 22.74
CA ASN A 209 -5.72 0.37 22.87
C ASN A 209 -4.99 0.45 21.53
N ASP A 210 -4.26 1.53 21.36
CA ASP A 210 -3.17 1.66 20.40
C ASP A 210 -1.82 1.73 21.15
N ASP A 211 -0.75 2.16 20.47
CA ASP A 211 0.60 2.24 21.07
C ASP A 211 0.75 3.39 22.08
N GLU A 212 -0.16 4.36 22.10
CA GLU A 212 -0.06 5.59 22.88
C GLU A 212 -1.21 5.76 23.89
N TYR A 213 -2.42 5.34 23.50
CA TYR A 213 -3.65 5.53 24.30
C TYR A 213 -4.40 4.22 24.50
N ILE A 214 -5.14 4.15 25.61
CA ILE A 214 -6.05 3.06 25.94
C ILE A 214 -7.42 3.62 26.28
N GLU A 215 -8.47 2.98 25.74
CA GLU A 215 -9.84 3.32 26.03
C GLU A 215 -10.20 2.90 27.47
N VAL A 216 -10.92 3.78 28.16
CA VAL A 216 -11.53 3.51 29.47
C VAL A 216 -13.04 3.47 29.29
N THR A 217 -13.62 2.29 29.47
CA THR A 217 -15.06 2.08 29.32
C THR A 217 -15.85 2.29 30.60
N ASP A 218 -15.18 2.22 31.78
CA ASP A 218 -15.77 2.47 33.09
C ASP A 218 -14.68 2.82 34.12
N GLY A 219 -15.04 3.61 35.14
CA GLY A 219 -14.15 3.99 36.26
C GLY A 219 -13.62 5.42 36.21
N LEU A 220 -13.68 6.11 35.06
CA LEU A 220 -13.29 7.53 34.92
C LEU A 220 -14.40 8.30 34.19
N GLU A 221 -14.40 9.62 34.39
CA GLU A 221 -15.26 10.56 33.68
C GLU A 221 -14.41 11.57 32.86
N GLU A 222 -15.04 12.17 31.84
CA GLU A 222 -14.38 13.19 31.04
C GLU A 222 -13.97 14.39 31.91
N GLY A 223 -12.69 14.73 31.89
CA GLY A 223 -12.09 15.78 32.71
C GLY A 223 -11.40 15.27 33.96
N ASP A 224 -11.48 13.97 34.29
CA ASP A 224 -10.66 13.40 35.37
C ASP A 224 -9.17 13.51 35.00
N VAL A 225 -8.35 13.83 35.99
CA VAL A 225 -6.89 13.90 35.84
C VAL A 225 -6.28 12.60 36.28
N VAL A 226 -5.47 12.00 35.42
CA VAL A 226 -4.71 10.78 35.71
C VAL A 226 -3.21 11.10 35.79
N LEU A 227 -2.50 10.41 36.69
CA LEU A 227 -1.06 10.58 36.86
C LEU A 227 -0.31 9.50 36.06
N ILE A 228 0.75 9.92 35.36
CA ILE A 228 1.66 9.00 34.67
C ILE A 228 2.76 8.59 35.66
N SER A 229 3.01 7.29 35.80
CA SER A 229 3.90 6.70 36.81
C SER A 229 5.35 7.20 36.74
N ASN A 230 5.78 7.74 35.60
CA ASN A 230 7.11 8.36 35.45
C ASN A 230 7.31 9.64 36.31
N GLN A 231 6.24 10.29 36.72
CA GLN A 231 6.29 11.44 37.64
C GLN A 231 6.18 11.02 39.12
N ALA A 232 5.48 9.94 39.38
CA ALA A 232 5.34 9.42 40.75
C ALA A 232 6.63 8.82 41.30
N SER A 233 7.39 8.10 40.48
CA SER A 233 8.68 7.50 40.87
C SER A 233 9.77 8.54 41.13
N SER A 234 9.79 9.64 40.39
CA SER A 234 10.79 10.71 40.57
C SER A 234 10.57 11.50 41.86
N LEU A 235 9.31 11.63 42.30
CA LEU A 235 8.97 12.30 43.57
C LEU A 235 9.23 11.41 44.79
N MET A 236 9.04 10.09 44.67
CA MET A 236 9.35 9.12 45.73
C MET A 236 10.86 9.00 45.97
N ASP A 237 11.68 9.01 44.90
CA ASP A 237 13.14 9.02 44.96
C ASP A 237 13.68 10.31 45.60
N MET A 238 13.02 11.44 45.36
CA MET A 238 13.40 12.73 45.96
C MET A 238 13.08 12.80 47.48
N MET A 239 12.08 12.05 47.95
CA MET A 239 11.73 12.00 49.39
C MET A 239 12.52 10.96 50.19
N MET A 240 13.04 9.91 49.55
CA MET A 240 13.83 8.83 50.21
C MET A 240 15.34 9.07 50.14
N GLY A 241 15.82 10.07 49.41
CA GLY A 241 17.23 10.42 49.23
C GLY A 241 17.74 11.62 50.05
N GLY A 242 17.06 12.00 51.15
CA GLY A 242 17.46 13.04 52.08
C GLY A 242 18.03 12.51 53.41
#